data_4ad8f5705244ed906f1851e6c54f2cb7
#
_entry.id   4ad8f5705244ed906f1851e6c54f2cb7
#
_cell.length_a   1.000
_cell.length_b   1.000
_cell.length_c   1.000
_cell.angle_alpha   90.00
_cell.angle_beta   90.00
_cell.angle_gamma   90.00
#
_symmetry.space_group_name_H-M   'P 1'
#
loop_
_entity.id
_entity.type
_entity.pdbx_description
1 polymer ?
#
loop_
_entity_poly.entity_id
_entity_poly.type
_entity_poly.pdbx_seq_one_letter_code
_entity_poly.pdbx_strand_id
1 'polypeptide(L)' 'MAQSKAGSEMIISKARTKALVKKCNVGGDFYDALEAATRGLIRKAEERALGNKRKTLKAVDV' A
#
# COMPACT_ATOMS: atom_id res chain seq x y z
N MET A 1 4.23 15.47 -4.83
CA MET A 1 3.78 15.15 -4.71
C MET A 1 2.92 15.09 -4.37
N ALA A 2 2.37 15.30 -4.34
CA ALA A 2 1.49 15.31 -4.04
C ALA A 2 1.09 14.76 -3.23
N GLN A 3 1.22 14.56 -3.04
CA GLN A 3 0.86 14.04 -2.35
C GLN A 3 0.56 14.44 -1.40
N SER A 4 0.70 15.50 -1.37
CA SER A 4 0.46 16.02 -0.48
C SER A 4 -0.74 15.96 0.03
N LYS A 5 -1.52 16.28 -0.39
CA LYS A 5 -2.58 16.00 0.15
C LYS A 5 -2.50 14.74 0.41
N ALA A 6 -1.47 14.26 0.51
CA ALA A 6 -1.19 12.99 0.75
C ALA A 6 -1.97 12.42 1.85
N GLY A 7 -2.20 13.15 2.86
CA GLY A 7 -2.95 12.64 3.97
C GLY A 7 -4.32 12.14 3.59
N SER A 8 -4.91 12.79 2.62
CA SER A 8 -6.26 12.42 2.25
C SER A 8 -6.30 11.45 1.09
N GLU A 9 -5.16 11.14 0.52
CA GLU A 9 -5.14 10.27 -0.63
C GLU A 9 -4.33 9.03 -0.39
N MET A 10 -4.83 8.21 0.48
CA MET A 10 -4.20 6.94 0.75
C MET A 10 -4.47 5.98 -0.40
N ILE A 11 -3.52 5.09 -0.65
CA ILE A 11 -3.72 4.05 -1.65
C ILE A 11 -4.57 2.92 -1.09
N ILE A 12 -4.69 2.82 0.22
CA ILE A 12 -5.58 1.85 0.83
C ILE A 12 -6.88 2.53 1.23
N SER A 13 -7.93 1.74 1.35
CA SER A 13 -9.24 2.25 1.78
C SER A 13 -9.41 1.95 3.27
N LYS A 14 -9.59 2.98 4.07
CA LYS A 14 -9.79 2.79 5.50
C LYS A 14 -11.05 1.98 5.77
N ALA A 15 -12.13 2.29 5.05
CA ALA A 15 -13.39 1.60 5.26
C ALA A 15 -13.28 0.12 4.93
N ARG A 16 -12.63 -0.19 3.83
CA ARG A 16 -12.48 -1.58 3.42
C ARG A 16 -11.52 -2.34 4.32
N THR A 17 -10.45 -1.64 4.76
CA THR A 17 -9.52 -2.25 5.68
C THR A 17 -10.23 -2.62 6.98
N LYS A 18 -11.02 -1.71 7.51
CA LYS A 18 -11.74 -1.97 8.74
C LYS A 18 -12.74 -3.10 8.55
N ALA A 19 -13.34 -3.20 7.37
CA ALA A 19 -14.33 -4.24 7.11
C ALA A 19 -13.71 -5.63 7.14
N LEU A 20 -12.43 -5.74 6.84
CA LEU A 20 -11.75 -7.03 6.87
C LEU A 20 -11.38 -7.47 8.27
N VAL A 21 -11.28 -6.53 9.20
CA VAL A 21 -10.91 -6.83 10.58
C VAL A 21 -12.16 -7.08 11.37
N LYS A 22 -12.37 -8.32 11.77
CA LYS A 22 -13.63 -8.67 12.43
C LYS A 22 -13.52 -8.99 13.90
N LYS A 23 -12.33 -9.22 14.39
CA LYS A 23 -12.17 -9.61 15.79
C LYS A 23 -11.40 -8.61 16.62
N CYS A 24 -10.96 -7.53 16.02
CA CYS A 24 -10.20 -6.51 16.72
C CYS A 24 -10.66 -5.14 16.27
N ASN A 25 -10.30 -4.15 17.05
CA ASN A 25 -10.52 -2.77 16.65
C ASN A 25 -9.29 -2.32 15.84
N VAL A 26 -9.46 -1.31 15.03
CA VAL A 26 -8.36 -0.78 14.23
C VAL A 26 -8.00 0.60 14.75
N GLY A 27 -6.78 0.75 15.24
CA GLY A 27 -6.31 2.05 15.70
C GLY A 27 -6.01 2.96 14.54
N GLY A 28 -6.09 4.26 14.79
CA GLY A 28 -5.87 5.23 13.72
C GLY A 28 -4.47 5.14 13.11
N ASP A 29 -3.46 4.89 13.94
CA ASP A 29 -2.09 4.81 13.44
C ASP A 29 -1.83 3.52 12.67
N PHE A 30 -2.71 2.52 12.80
CA PHE A 30 -2.57 1.30 12.02
C PHE A 30 -2.71 1.60 10.53
N TYR A 31 -3.63 2.48 10.18
CA TYR A 31 -3.85 2.82 8.78
C TYR A 31 -2.60 3.47 8.18
N ASP A 32 -1.95 4.35 8.94
CA ASP A 32 -0.75 5.01 8.45
C ASP A 32 0.39 4.01 8.26
N ALA A 33 0.55 3.10 9.21
CA ALA A 33 1.58 2.09 9.11
C ALA A 33 1.33 1.14 7.95
N LEU A 34 0.06 0.77 7.76
CA LEU A 34 -0.31 -0.12 6.66
C LEU A 34 -0.10 0.58 5.32
N GLU A 35 -0.44 1.85 5.26
CA GLU A 35 -0.23 2.63 4.04
C GLU A 35 1.25 2.64 3.67
N ALA A 36 2.11 2.91 4.64
CA ALA A 36 3.55 2.93 4.39
C ALA A 36 4.06 1.57 3.94
N ALA A 37 3.56 0.50 4.56
CA ALA A 37 3.98 -0.85 4.19
C ALA A 37 3.53 -1.18 2.77
N THR A 38 2.32 -0.77 2.41
CA THR A 38 1.79 -1.02 1.07
C THR A 38 2.63 -0.29 0.03
N ARG A 39 2.98 0.96 0.30
CA ARG A 39 3.82 1.71 -0.63
C ARG A 39 5.19 1.08 -0.77
N GLY A 40 5.74 0.54 0.32
CA GLY A 40 7.01 -0.17 0.27
C GLY A 40 6.96 -1.41 -0.59
N LEU A 41 5.85 -2.16 -0.50
CA LEU A 41 5.68 -3.35 -1.32
C LEU A 41 5.62 -2.98 -2.80
N ILE A 42 4.91 -1.91 -3.13
CA ILE A 42 4.80 -1.47 -4.51
C ILE A 42 6.16 -1.05 -5.04
N ARG A 43 6.94 -0.34 -4.23
CA ARG A 43 8.27 0.10 -4.66
C ARG A 43 9.17 -1.09 -4.92
N LYS A 44 9.14 -2.08 -4.04
CA LYS A 44 9.97 -3.26 -4.24
C LYS A 44 9.53 -4.06 -5.45
N ALA A 45 8.21 -4.11 -5.71
CA ALA A 45 7.71 -4.79 -6.88
C ALA A 45 8.22 -4.11 -8.15
N GLU A 46 8.23 -2.79 -8.15
CA GLU A 46 8.72 -2.04 -9.29
C GLU A 46 10.20 -2.32 -9.53
N GLU A 47 10.99 -2.37 -8.46
CA GLU A 47 12.40 -2.69 -8.58
C GLU A 47 12.62 -4.07 -9.18
N ARG A 48 11.80 -5.04 -8.77
CA ARG A 48 11.93 -6.38 -9.30
C ARG A 48 11.55 -6.44 -10.78
N ALA A 49 10.49 -5.76 -11.15
CA ALA A 49 10.05 -5.74 -12.53
C ALA A 49 11.11 -5.12 -13.42
N LEU A 50 11.65 -3.98 -13.00
CA LEU A 50 12.69 -3.30 -13.79
C LEU A 50 13.97 -4.13 -13.83
N GLY A 51 14.30 -4.79 -12.72
CA GLY A 51 15.47 -5.66 -12.70
C GLY A 51 15.36 -6.82 -13.68
N ASN A 52 14.14 -7.23 -13.98
CA ASN A 52 13.90 -8.28 -14.96
C ASN A 52 13.52 -7.70 -16.31
N LYS A 53 13.80 -6.42 -16.49
CA LYS A 53 13.57 -5.73 -17.77
C LYS A 53 12.12 -5.73 -18.20
N ARG A 54 11.21 -5.73 -17.24
CA ARG A 54 9.80 -5.63 -17.52
C ARG A 54 9.32 -4.24 -17.11
N LYS A 55 8.28 -3.77 -17.76
CA LYS A 55 7.69 -2.50 -17.39
C LYS A 55 6.27 -2.66 -16.86
N THR A 56 5.86 -3.89 -16.60
CA THR A 56 4.55 -4.18 -16.07
C THR A 56 4.72 -4.96 -14.77
N LEU A 57 4.06 -4.51 -13.72
CA LEU A 57 4.09 -5.22 -12.45
C LEU A 57 3.22 -6.46 -12.56
N LYS A 58 3.71 -7.55 -11.99
CA LYS A 58 2.99 -8.82 -12.01
C LYS A 58 2.92 -9.39 -10.61
N ALA A 59 2.06 -10.37 -10.44
CA ALA A 59 1.86 -10.98 -9.14
C ALA A 59 3.17 -11.52 -8.55
N VAL A 60 4.06 -12.01 -9.39
CA VAL A 60 5.32 -12.56 -8.89
C VAL A 60 6.25 -11.49 -8.30
N ASP A 61 5.96 -10.22 -8.56
CA ASP A 61 6.81 -9.14 -8.07
C ASP A 61 6.51 -8.76 -6.64
N VAL A 62 5.41 -9.23 -6.10
CA VAL A 62 5.02 -8.90 -4.72
C VAL A 62 5.82 -9.71 -3.71
#